data_946f8a5f23b28a7f0796a6a11c285b18
#
_entry.id   946f8a5f23b28a7f0796a6a11c285b18
#
_cell.length_a   1.000
_cell.length_b   1.000
_cell.length_c   1.000
_cell.angle_alpha   90.00
_cell.angle_beta   90.00
_cell.angle_gamma   90.00
#
_symmetry.space_group_name_H-M   'P 1'
#
loop_
_entity.id
_entity.type
_entity.pdbx_description
1 polymer ?
#
loop_
_entity_poly.entity_id
_entity_poly.type
_entity_poly.pdbx_seq_one_letter_code
_entity_poly.pdbx_strand_id
1 'polypeptide(L)' 'MPLAFVMIAAETGRETEVLDELKKIEHVKEACLTYGAYDIVAEVETETREKLEEIITGKVRRLGGVRSTLTLMVVEEA' A
#
# COMPACT_ATOMS: atom_id res chain seq x y z
N MET A 1 0.59 17.37 0.42
CA MET A 1 1.45 16.30 -0.08
C MET A 1 0.59 15.16 -0.62
N PRO A 2 0.90 14.64 -1.78
CA PRO A 2 0.09 13.56 -2.36
C PRO A 2 0.00 12.34 -1.45
N LEU A 3 -1.20 11.79 -1.38
CA LEU A 3 -1.53 10.72 -0.46
C LEU A 3 -2.39 9.69 -1.18
N ALA A 4 -2.13 8.43 -0.93
CA ALA A 4 -2.95 7.35 -1.46
C ALA A 4 -3.16 6.28 -0.41
N PHE A 5 -4.31 5.61 -0.50
CA PHE A 5 -4.55 4.40 0.26
C PHE A 5 -4.51 3.24 -0.71
N VAL A 6 -3.67 2.27 -0.42
CA VAL A 6 -3.53 1.09 -1.27
C VAL A 6 -4.13 -0.09 -0.53
N MET A 7 -5.16 -0.67 -1.11
CA MET A 7 -5.82 -1.84 -0.55
C MET A 7 -5.22 -3.06 -1.20
N ILE A 8 -4.76 -4.00 -0.40
CA ILE A 8 -3.95 -5.11 -0.89
C ILE A 8 -4.60 -6.44 -0.55
N ALA A 9 -4.74 -7.30 -1.56
CA ALA A 9 -5.10 -8.69 -1.34
C ALA A 9 -3.82 -9.49 -1.38
N ALA A 10 -3.54 -10.19 -0.28
CA ALA A 10 -2.33 -11.01 -0.16
C ALA A 10 -2.66 -12.47 -0.44
N GLU A 11 -1.65 -13.21 -0.85
CA GLU A 11 -1.79 -14.65 -0.98
C GLU A 11 -2.05 -15.24 0.40
N THR A 12 -2.92 -16.24 0.44
CA THR A 12 -3.34 -16.86 1.70
C THR A 12 -2.12 -17.35 2.49
N GLY A 13 -2.05 -16.94 3.74
CA GLY A 13 -0.96 -17.30 4.63
C GLY A 13 0.24 -16.37 4.57
N ARG A 14 0.25 -15.40 3.64
CA ARG A 14 1.38 -14.49 3.51
C ARG A 14 1.06 -13.06 3.94
N GLU A 15 -0.08 -12.86 4.57
CA GLU A 15 -0.53 -11.52 4.96
C GLU A 15 0.46 -10.80 5.88
N THR A 16 0.96 -11.50 6.88
CA THR A 16 1.89 -10.91 7.83
C THR A 16 3.23 -10.59 7.17
N GLU A 17 3.68 -11.46 6.28
CA GLU A 17 4.90 -11.24 5.55
C GLU A 17 4.81 -9.95 4.70
N VAL A 18 3.70 -9.79 3.98
CA VAL A 18 3.48 -8.60 3.16
C VAL A 18 3.42 -7.36 4.04
N LEU A 19 2.71 -7.44 5.17
CA LEU A 19 2.61 -6.33 6.10
C LEU A 19 3.99 -5.89 6.58
N ASP A 20 4.82 -6.85 6.97
CA ASP A 20 6.17 -6.55 7.45
C ASP A 20 7.03 -5.88 6.38
N GLU A 21 6.91 -6.33 5.13
CA GLU A 21 7.66 -5.74 4.04
C GLU A 21 7.17 -4.33 3.71
N LEU A 22 5.86 -4.09 3.80
CA LEU A 22 5.30 -2.76 3.59
C LEU A 22 5.88 -1.76 4.59
N LYS A 23 6.02 -2.18 5.84
CA LYS A 23 6.52 -1.29 6.88
C LYS A 23 7.96 -0.84 6.65
N LYS A 24 8.69 -1.55 5.82
CA LYS A 24 10.08 -1.20 5.50
C LYS A 24 10.19 -0.19 4.37
N ILE A 25 9.11 0.07 3.65
CA ILE A 25 9.13 1.03 2.54
C ILE A 25 9.01 2.43 3.13
N GLU A 26 9.98 3.28 2.79
CA GLU A 26 10.12 4.59 3.42
C GLU A 26 8.86 5.46 3.39
N HIS A 27 8.15 5.51 2.29
CA HIS A 27 7.01 6.40 2.13
C HIS A 27 5.67 5.80 2.59
N VAL A 28 5.70 4.57 3.09
CA VAL A 28 4.50 3.96 3.68
C VAL A 28 4.40 4.45 5.11
N LYS A 29 3.40 5.29 5.38
CA LYS A 29 3.21 5.88 6.70
C LYS A 29 2.60 4.90 7.69
N GLU A 30 1.60 4.17 7.24
CA GLU A 30 0.93 3.18 8.06
C GLU A 30 0.48 2.03 7.17
N ALA A 31 0.45 0.85 7.75
CA ALA A 31 -0.11 -0.32 7.08
C ALA A 31 -0.73 -1.18 8.16
N CYS A 32 -1.90 -1.74 7.88
CA CYS A 32 -2.58 -2.57 8.86
C CYS A 32 -3.31 -3.73 8.18
N LEU A 33 -3.48 -4.79 8.95
CA LEU A 33 -4.30 -5.93 8.51
C LEU A 33 -5.76 -5.57 8.69
N THR A 34 -6.60 -6.04 7.77
CA THR A 34 -8.03 -5.79 7.80
C THR A 34 -8.79 -7.06 7.52
N TYR A 35 -10.06 -7.06 7.85
CA TYR A 35 -11.00 -8.08 7.41
C TYR A 35 -11.83 -7.52 6.27
N GLY A 36 -12.16 -8.35 5.31
CA GLY A 36 -13.05 -7.97 4.22
C GLY A 36 -12.47 -8.36 2.88
N ALA A 37 -12.83 -7.58 1.86
CA ALA A 37 -12.41 -7.88 0.48
C ALA A 37 -10.90 -7.79 0.30
N TYR A 38 -10.24 -7.00 1.12
CA TYR A 38 -8.78 -6.86 1.09
C TYR A 38 -8.20 -7.18 2.44
N ASP A 39 -6.95 -7.61 2.45
CA ASP A 39 -6.29 -8.08 3.67
C ASP A 39 -5.48 -7.01 4.36
N ILE A 40 -5.03 -6.00 3.62
CA ILE A 40 -4.15 -4.96 4.13
C ILE A 40 -4.55 -3.63 3.53
N VAL A 41 -4.44 -2.58 4.33
CA VAL A 41 -4.56 -1.20 3.84
C VAL A 41 -3.27 -0.49 4.19
N ALA A 42 -2.64 0.12 3.20
CA ALA A 42 -1.41 0.89 3.38
C ALA A 42 -1.66 2.33 3.00
N GLU A 43 -1.12 3.24 3.82
CA GLU A 43 -1.17 4.67 3.55
C GLU A 43 0.19 5.11 3.04
N VAL A 44 0.23 5.67 1.84
CA VAL A 44 1.47 6.09 1.18
C VAL A 44 1.41 7.58 0.92
N GLU A 45 2.41 8.30 1.39
CA GLU A 45 2.47 9.75 1.21
C GLU A 45 3.86 10.15 0.72
N THR A 46 3.90 11.01 -0.29
CA THR A 46 5.15 11.48 -0.87
C THR A 46 5.09 12.98 -1.14
N GLU A 47 6.21 13.56 -1.55
CA GLU A 47 6.25 14.99 -1.85
C GLU A 47 5.63 15.32 -3.20
N THR A 48 5.70 14.40 -4.17
CA THR A 48 5.18 14.62 -5.50
C THR A 48 4.32 13.44 -5.93
N ARG A 49 3.40 13.71 -6.87
CA ARG A 49 2.56 12.67 -7.42
C ARG A 49 3.38 11.63 -8.18
N GLU A 50 4.40 12.07 -8.88
CA GLU A 50 5.27 11.15 -9.62
C GLU A 50 5.93 10.16 -8.67
N LYS A 51 6.42 10.65 -7.54
CA LYS A 51 7.04 9.79 -6.53
C LYS A 51 6.03 8.81 -5.95
N LEU A 52 4.81 9.28 -5.73
CA LEU A 52 3.74 8.44 -5.21
C LEU A 52 3.47 7.27 -6.14
N GLU A 53 3.31 7.54 -7.43
CA GLU A 53 3.08 6.49 -8.43
C GLU A 53 4.26 5.54 -8.51
N GLU A 54 5.47 6.06 -8.42
CA GLU A 54 6.70 5.26 -8.45
C GLU A 54 6.76 4.29 -7.27
N ILE A 55 6.44 4.76 -6.07
CA ILE A 55 6.44 3.91 -4.87
C ILE A 55 5.38 2.82 -5.00
N ILE A 56 4.16 3.19 -5.39
CA ILE A 56 3.07 2.23 -5.49
C ILE A 56 3.37 1.18 -6.56
N THR A 57 3.71 1.61 -7.75
CA THR A 57 3.93 0.70 -8.87
C THR A 57 5.24 -0.06 -8.75
N GLY A 58 6.29 0.61 -8.32
CA GLY A 58 7.64 0.05 -8.32
C GLY A 58 7.99 -0.74 -7.07
N LYS A 59 7.31 -0.48 -5.95
CA LYS A 59 7.64 -1.14 -4.69
C LYS A 59 6.46 -1.90 -4.10
N VAL A 60 5.34 -1.24 -3.86
CA VAL A 60 4.21 -1.88 -3.19
C VAL A 60 3.65 -3.04 -4.01
N ARG A 61 3.36 -2.79 -5.27
CA ARG A 61 2.75 -3.81 -6.12
C ARG A 61 3.69 -4.96 -6.46
N ARG A 62 4.98 -4.77 -6.24
CA ARG A 62 5.99 -5.78 -6.58
C ARG A 62 6.42 -6.64 -5.40
N LEU A 63 5.87 -6.41 -4.23
CA LEU A 63 6.19 -7.24 -3.08
C LEU A 63 5.72 -8.66 -3.29
N GLY A 64 6.56 -9.62 -2.89
CA GLY A 64 6.16 -11.02 -2.93
C GLY A 64 4.99 -11.25 -2.00
N GLY A 65 4.03 -12.04 -2.44
CA GLY A 65 2.82 -12.31 -1.67
C GLY A 65 1.65 -11.40 -1.97
N VAL A 66 1.87 -10.33 -2.72
CA VAL A 66 0.79 -9.44 -3.16
C VAL A 66 0.09 -10.08 -4.35
N ARG A 67 -1.22 -10.32 -4.21
CA ARG A 67 -2.01 -10.92 -5.26
C ARG A 67 -2.68 -9.88 -6.15
N SER A 68 -3.23 -8.84 -5.54
CA SER A 68 -3.83 -7.73 -6.27
C SER A 68 -3.87 -6.50 -5.40
N THR A 69 -4.00 -5.33 -6.02
CA THR A 69 -4.08 -4.07 -5.30
C THR A 69 -5.16 -3.18 -5.91
N LEU A 70 -5.71 -2.32 -5.06
CA LEU A 70 -6.61 -1.26 -5.49
C LEU A 70 -6.10 0.03 -4.86
N THR A 71 -5.76 1.00 -5.69
CA THR A 71 -5.22 2.26 -5.21
C THR A 71 -6.29 3.34 -5.22
N LEU A 72 -6.43 4.02 -4.09
CA LEU A 72 -7.33 5.15 -3.95
C LEU A 72 -6.47 6.40 -3.78
N MET A 73 -6.40 7.22 -4.82
CA MET A 73 -5.66 8.49 -4.75
C MET A 73 -6.54 9.51 -4.05
N VAL A 74 -6.01 10.13 -3.01
CA VAL A 74 -6.77 11.14 -2.28
C VAL A 74 -6.81 12.41 -3.10
N VAL A 75 -8.01 12.93 -3.33
CA VAL A 75 -8.21 14.15 -4.10
C VAL A 75 -8.29 15.36 -3.18
N GLU A 76 -8.94 15.18 -2.01
CA GLU A 76 -9.15 16.27 -1.08
C GLU A 76 -9.29 15.69 0.32
N GLU A 77 -8.61 16.33 1.28
CA GLU A 77 -8.71 15.91 2.68
C GLU A 77 -9.57 16.93 3.44
N ALA A 78 -10.30 16.43 4.43
CA ALA A 78 -11.12 17.30 5.28
C ALA A 78 -10.26 18.02 6.31
#